data_d22db8d9fbf5208e895dbc899ce2d54b
#
_entry.id   d22db8d9fbf5208e895dbc899ce2d54b
#
_cell.length_a   1.000
_cell.length_b   1.000
_cell.length_c   1.000
_cell.angle_alpha   90.00
_cell.angle_beta   90.00
_cell.angle_gamma   90.00
#
_symmetry.space_group_name_H-M   'P 1'
#
loop_
_entity.id
_entity.type
_entity.pdbx_description
1 polymer ?
#
loop_
_entity_poly.entity_id
_entity_poly.type
_entity_poly.pdbx_seq_one_letter_code
_entity_poly.pdbx_strand_id
1 'polypeptide(L)'
;MRKRIASLLLILALCFTLLPTAAFAEENEQSSKISITTVDELLQFAKAVDNGEYDDKTDAVVSLDADLDLTGVAWKPIGSVFDGDGNLLHYFSGKFYGNGHTISNLDFSENYGKAEYPVFGFFSVAYGAEISGLTIQGKLDVSNSGYVFFGTVAGVAENSKISDCVSDVSFTDTDKYINGPAALCGYAINSTIEHCQNKGNFSVTTDTTSLQMGGIVGVADNSTVQYCANTGNMTSWTPHTGGIVGQLYQGSKIINCYSTGKMVPLGHGTTNFGGIAGTVGAGTEIRHCYFAGEMDLSQYTATTPYKRLGGIAGGVSSDTPVFENNYFLETENVPACFKYQDAGTAKTLDFMKTEDFFNEITAASGNYRFNSNGTPILPAPKYAVSFVVTPAELTNVIIKVDGQVVTNPANLEAGTYQAEVSADNCEVFNSNITITADTATHTQTIAMTYLPADYTKVDAAIAKA
;
A
#
# COMPACT_ATOMS: atom_id res chain seq x y z
N MET A 1 8.59 13.42 27.43
CA MET A 1 8.02 13.19 26.10
C MET A 1 7.98 11.73 25.71
N ARG A 2 9.11 10.98 25.71
CA ARG A 2 9.10 9.50 25.50
C ARG A 2 8.12 8.70 26.39
N LYS A 3 7.82 9.18 27.60
CA LYS A 3 6.86 8.54 28.51
C LYS A 3 5.38 8.74 28.11
N ARG A 4 5.02 9.78 27.37
CA ARG A 4 3.62 10.02 26.92
C ARG A 4 3.27 9.21 25.68
N ILE A 5 4.22 9.04 24.75
CA ILE A 5 4.03 8.17 23.56
C ILE A 5 4.02 6.70 23.97
N ALA A 6 4.92 6.27 24.89
CA ALA A 6 4.88 4.94 25.46
C ALA A 6 3.61 4.68 26.30
N SER A 7 3.00 5.72 26.89
CA SER A 7 1.71 5.60 27.57
C SER A 7 0.56 5.46 26.57
N LEU A 8 0.57 6.13 25.44
CA LEU A 8 -0.46 5.97 24.41
C LEU A 8 -0.42 4.55 23.83
N LEU A 9 0.77 4.03 23.52
CA LEU A 9 0.97 2.68 23.01
C LEU A 9 0.71 1.59 24.08
N LEU A 10 1.03 1.85 25.35
CA LEU A 10 0.79 0.90 26.44
C LEU A 10 -0.69 0.88 26.86
N ILE A 11 -1.41 1.98 26.73
CA ILE A 11 -2.83 2.07 27.06
C ILE A 11 -3.65 1.37 25.96
N LEU A 12 -3.31 1.51 24.68
CA LEU A 12 -3.93 0.71 23.61
C LEU A 12 -3.78 -0.80 23.84
N ALA A 13 -2.62 -1.26 24.30
CA ALA A 13 -2.38 -2.69 24.58
C ALA A 13 -3.05 -3.20 25.86
N LEU A 14 -3.34 -2.35 26.85
CA LEU A 14 -3.91 -2.77 28.15
C LEU A 14 -5.44 -2.74 28.19
N CYS A 15 -6.11 -1.97 27.34
CA CYS A 15 -7.59 -1.87 27.36
C CYS A 15 -8.29 -3.14 26.87
N PHE A 16 -7.59 -4.05 26.15
CA PHE A 16 -8.21 -5.24 25.55
C PHE A 16 -8.13 -6.53 26.39
N THR A 17 -7.50 -6.52 27.59
CA THR A 17 -7.39 -7.74 28.41
C THR A 17 -8.51 -7.95 29.43
N LEU A 18 -9.52 -7.07 29.52
CA LEU A 18 -10.52 -7.09 30.59
C LEU A 18 -11.98 -7.02 30.15
N LEU A 19 -12.35 -7.58 28.99
CA LEU A 19 -13.78 -7.71 28.64
C LEU A 19 -14.29 -9.12 28.93
N PRO A 20 -15.42 -9.27 29.66
CA PRO A 20 -16.05 -10.57 29.90
C PRO A 20 -16.71 -11.08 28.62
N THR A 21 -16.45 -12.35 28.30
CA THR A 21 -17.17 -13.08 27.24
C THR A 21 -18.66 -13.18 27.57
N ALA A 22 -19.47 -12.28 27.02
CA ALA A 22 -20.91 -12.46 26.98
C ALA A 22 -21.25 -13.23 25.70
N ALA A 23 -21.93 -14.36 25.87
CA ALA A 23 -22.47 -15.14 24.77
C ALA A 23 -23.62 -14.31 24.11
N PHE A 24 -23.40 -13.88 22.89
CA PHE A 24 -24.43 -13.27 22.06
C PHE A 24 -25.06 -14.33 21.14
N ALA A 25 -26.38 -14.30 21.09
CA ALA A 25 -27.19 -15.07 20.13
C ALA A 25 -26.79 -14.66 18.70
N GLU A 26 -26.66 -15.64 17.81
CA GLU A 26 -26.50 -15.41 16.38
C GLU A 26 -27.80 -14.71 15.85
N GLU A 27 -27.74 -13.39 15.71
CA GLU A 27 -28.58 -12.71 14.72
C GLU A 27 -27.85 -12.84 13.39
N ASN A 28 -28.51 -13.40 12.39
CA ASN A 28 -28.12 -13.41 10.99
C ASN A 28 -28.11 -11.94 10.48
N GLU A 29 -27.10 -11.16 10.84
CA GLU A 29 -26.81 -9.89 10.19
C GLU A 29 -26.17 -10.20 8.84
N GLN A 30 -26.96 -10.18 7.79
CA GLN A 30 -26.48 -10.09 6.43
C GLN A 30 -25.65 -8.82 6.34
N SER A 31 -24.32 -8.97 6.23
CA SER A 31 -23.37 -7.86 6.07
C SER A 31 -23.87 -6.93 4.96
N SER A 32 -24.40 -5.76 5.35
CA SER A 32 -24.91 -4.79 4.39
C SER A 32 -23.72 -4.11 3.71
N LYS A 33 -23.48 -4.43 2.45
CA LYS A 33 -22.51 -3.71 1.63
C LYS A 33 -22.99 -2.25 1.47
N ILE A 34 -22.18 -1.29 1.87
CA ILE A 34 -22.40 0.14 1.65
C ILE A 34 -21.66 0.55 0.38
N SER A 35 -22.38 1.19 -0.53
CA SER A 35 -21.83 1.77 -1.76
C SER A 35 -21.74 3.29 -1.61
N ILE A 36 -20.59 3.87 -1.90
CA ILE A 36 -20.33 5.31 -1.88
C ILE A 36 -20.11 5.77 -3.32
N THR A 37 -21.00 6.64 -3.80
CA THR A 37 -20.97 7.21 -5.16
C THR A 37 -20.95 8.73 -5.17
N THR A 38 -21.15 9.36 -4.01
CA THR A 38 -21.20 10.81 -3.85
C THR A 38 -20.38 11.26 -2.64
N VAL A 39 -19.99 12.53 -2.65
CA VAL A 39 -19.28 13.17 -1.52
C VAL A 39 -20.14 13.15 -0.24
N ASP A 40 -21.44 13.37 -0.37
CA ASP A 40 -22.36 13.35 0.78
C ASP A 40 -22.43 11.97 1.43
N GLU A 41 -22.45 10.89 0.64
CA GLU A 41 -22.41 9.51 1.16
C GLU A 41 -21.08 9.22 1.86
N LEU A 42 -19.95 9.71 1.30
CA LEU A 42 -18.65 9.60 1.95
C LEU A 42 -18.63 10.31 3.31
N LEU A 43 -19.18 11.53 3.39
CA LEU A 43 -19.26 12.28 4.65
C LEU A 43 -20.23 11.64 5.65
N GLN A 44 -21.31 11.02 5.19
CA GLN A 44 -22.19 10.23 6.05
C GLN A 44 -21.50 8.99 6.60
N PHE A 45 -20.76 8.27 5.76
CA PHE A 45 -19.92 7.16 6.19
C PHE A 45 -18.89 7.60 7.24
N ALA A 46 -18.16 8.68 6.99
CA ALA A 46 -17.18 9.22 7.93
C ALA A 46 -17.83 9.52 9.30
N LYS A 47 -19.02 10.13 9.29
CA LYS A 47 -19.78 10.40 10.51
C LYS A 47 -20.24 9.12 11.23
N ALA A 48 -20.62 8.09 10.50
CA ALA A 48 -21.01 6.80 11.08
C ALA A 48 -19.82 6.14 11.78
N VAL A 49 -18.62 6.19 11.19
CA VAL A 49 -17.39 5.73 11.86
C VAL A 49 -17.12 6.54 13.12
N ASP A 50 -17.21 7.87 13.05
CA ASP A 50 -17.00 8.76 14.21
C ASP A 50 -18.05 8.57 15.34
N ASN A 51 -19.19 7.97 15.03
CA ASN A 51 -20.21 7.55 15.99
C ASN A 51 -19.99 6.13 16.56
N GLY A 52 -18.96 5.43 16.13
CA GLY A 52 -18.62 4.08 16.60
C GLY A 52 -19.41 2.95 15.90
N GLU A 53 -20.11 3.23 14.80
CA GLU A 53 -20.91 2.22 14.10
C GLU A 53 -20.05 1.15 13.43
N TYR A 54 -18.74 1.41 13.29
CA TYR A 54 -17.77 0.52 12.65
C TYR A 54 -16.71 -0.04 13.61
N ASP A 55 -16.81 0.25 14.91
CA ASP A 55 -15.92 -0.33 15.91
C ASP A 55 -16.10 -1.85 15.95
N ASP A 56 -15.01 -2.60 15.83
CA ASP A 56 -14.98 -4.08 15.81
C ASP A 56 -15.85 -4.74 14.72
N LYS A 57 -16.27 -4.00 13.69
CA LYS A 57 -17.06 -4.50 12.56
C LYS A 57 -16.19 -5.01 11.41
N THR A 58 -15.36 -6.01 11.65
CA THR A 58 -14.36 -6.52 10.68
C THR A 58 -14.99 -7.15 9.42
N ASP A 59 -16.28 -7.47 9.44
CA ASP A 59 -17.08 -8.00 8.34
C ASP A 59 -17.85 -6.93 7.55
N ALA A 60 -17.94 -5.70 8.07
CA ALA A 60 -18.58 -4.60 7.36
C ALA A 60 -17.84 -4.30 6.05
N VAL A 61 -18.58 -4.17 4.95
CA VAL A 61 -18.04 -3.91 3.63
C VAL A 61 -18.51 -2.55 3.14
N VAL A 62 -17.56 -1.68 2.84
CA VAL A 62 -17.78 -0.36 2.25
C VAL A 62 -17.05 -0.29 0.92
N SER A 63 -17.71 0.13 -0.15
CA SER A 63 -17.10 0.29 -1.46
C SER A 63 -17.27 1.71 -1.98
N LEU A 64 -16.19 2.25 -2.54
CA LEU A 64 -16.23 3.44 -3.37
C LEU A 64 -16.55 2.99 -4.79
N ASP A 65 -17.70 3.39 -5.31
CA ASP A 65 -18.20 2.94 -6.62
C ASP A 65 -18.27 4.11 -7.64
N ALA A 66 -17.62 5.24 -7.35
CA ALA A 66 -17.42 6.36 -8.24
C ALA A 66 -16.18 7.19 -7.85
N ASP A 67 -15.60 7.90 -8.81
CA ASP A 67 -14.59 8.92 -8.53
C ASP A 67 -15.24 10.10 -7.81
N LEU A 68 -14.59 10.62 -6.76
CA LEU A 68 -15.08 11.74 -5.97
C LEU A 68 -14.14 12.94 -6.05
N ASP A 69 -14.72 14.12 -6.23
CA ASP A 69 -14.03 15.41 -6.20
C ASP A 69 -14.35 16.12 -4.87
N LEU A 70 -13.35 16.27 -4.02
CA LEU A 70 -13.48 16.90 -2.70
C LEU A 70 -13.13 18.40 -2.70
N THR A 71 -13.21 19.06 -3.87
CA THR A 71 -12.98 20.51 -3.96
C THR A 71 -13.85 21.26 -2.95
N GLY A 72 -13.21 22.03 -2.07
CA GLY A 72 -13.88 22.85 -1.05
C GLY A 72 -14.34 22.08 0.21
N VAL A 73 -14.02 20.80 0.32
CA VAL A 73 -14.26 20.01 1.53
C VAL A 73 -13.08 20.17 2.48
N ALA A 74 -13.31 20.74 3.66
CA ALA A 74 -12.34 20.76 4.76
C ALA A 74 -12.26 19.36 5.39
N TRP A 75 -11.30 18.54 4.93
CA TRP A 75 -11.24 17.15 5.31
C TRP A 75 -10.97 16.95 6.81
N LYS A 76 -11.75 16.08 7.42
CA LYS A 76 -11.51 15.51 8.75
C LYS A 76 -11.21 14.02 8.59
N PRO A 77 -10.17 13.50 9.24
CA PRO A 77 -9.85 12.07 9.15
C PRO A 77 -11.02 11.21 9.63
N ILE A 78 -11.32 10.13 8.91
CA ILE A 78 -12.33 9.16 9.31
C ILE A 78 -11.84 8.40 10.54
N GLY A 79 -12.68 8.23 11.58
CA GLY A 79 -12.33 7.53 12.81
C GLY A 79 -11.29 8.29 13.64
N SER A 80 -11.50 9.59 13.84
CA SER A 80 -10.57 10.47 14.55
C SER A 80 -11.11 10.93 15.90
N VAL A 81 -11.90 10.11 16.58
CA VAL A 81 -12.51 10.47 17.85
C VAL A 81 -11.65 9.99 19.01
N PHE A 82 -11.15 10.96 19.79
CA PHE A 82 -10.32 10.73 20.97
C PHE A 82 -10.98 11.34 22.21
N ASP A 83 -10.77 10.73 23.38
CA ASP A 83 -11.23 11.31 24.64
C ASP A 83 -10.29 12.44 25.13
N GLY A 84 -10.67 13.09 26.25
CA GLY A 84 -9.88 14.17 26.84
C GLY A 84 -8.49 13.77 27.33
N ASP A 85 -8.23 12.47 27.46
CA ASP A 85 -6.94 11.89 27.87
C ASP A 85 -6.12 11.44 26.64
N GLY A 86 -6.70 11.55 25.43
CA GLY A 86 -6.07 11.18 24.15
C GLY A 86 -6.18 9.68 23.82
N ASN A 87 -7.12 8.96 24.43
CA ASN A 87 -7.40 7.57 24.04
C ASN A 87 -8.35 7.57 22.84
N LEU A 88 -8.07 6.69 21.90
CA LEU A 88 -8.94 6.47 20.73
C LEU A 88 -10.28 5.88 21.18
N LEU A 89 -11.38 6.52 20.79
CA LEU A 89 -12.72 6.06 21.11
C LEU A 89 -13.36 5.31 19.95
N HIS A 90 -13.23 5.86 18.72
CA HIS A 90 -13.87 5.30 17.54
C HIS A 90 -12.88 5.22 16.38
N TYR A 91 -12.98 4.14 15.60
CA TYR A 91 -12.05 3.79 14.53
C TYR A 91 -12.76 2.98 13.43
N PHE A 92 -12.08 2.82 12.30
CA PHE A 92 -12.56 1.94 11.24
C PHE A 92 -11.91 0.55 11.35
N SER A 93 -12.73 -0.50 11.43
CA SER A 93 -12.27 -1.89 11.50
C SER A 93 -12.83 -2.78 10.37
N GLY A 94 -13.59 -2.23 9.44
CA GLY A 94 -14.18 -2.96 8.32
C GLY A 94 -13.26 -3.12 7.11
N LYS A 95 -13.89 -3.47 6.00
CA LYS A 95 -13.26 -3.55 4.68
C LYS A 95 -13.69 -2.36 3.85
N PHE A 96 -12.71 -1.59 3.37
CA PHE A 96 -12.94 -0.46 2.47
C PHE A 96 -12.30 -0.76 1.12
N TYR A 97 -13.12 -0.93 0.10
CA TYR A 97 -12.70 -1.19 -1.26
C TYR A 97 -12.84 0.08 -2.11
N GLY A 98 -11.70 0.65 -2.51
CA GLY A 98 -11.64 1.83 -3.38
C GLY A 98 -11.99 1.53 -4.83
N ASN A 99 -11.98 0.25 -5.23
CA ASN A 99 -12.40 -0.24 -6.55
C ASN A 99 -11.65 0.40 -7.73
N GLY A 100 -10.41 0.87 -7.49
CA GLY A 100 -9.63 1.62 -8.47
C GLY A 100 -10.09 3.07 -8.65
N HIS A 101 -11.13 3.51 -7.94
CA HIS A 101 -11.61 4.88 -8.00
C HIS A 101 -10.68 5.87 -7.32
N THR A 102 -10.82 7.12 -7.73
CA THR A 102 -9.99 8.22 -7.27
C THR A 102 -10.78 9.19 -6.40
N ILE A 103 -10.22 9.53 -5.26
CA ILE A 103 -10.63 10.69 -4.48
C ILE A 103 -9.65 11.81 -4.80
N SER A 104 -10.14 12.86 -5.48
CA SER A 104 -9.35 13.97 -5.99
C SER A 104 -9.58 15.25 -5.20
N ASN A 105 -8.63 16.20 -5.34
CA ASN A 105 -8.67 17.52 -4.70
C ASN A 105 -8.81 17.48 -3.17
N LEU A 106 -8.30 16.42 -2.55
CA LEU A 106 -8.29 16.28 -1.10
C LEU A 106 -7.27 17.24 -0.49
N ASP A 107 -7.75 18.23 0.26
CA ASP A 107 -6.91 19.19 0.98
C ASP A 107 -6.88 18.85 2.47
N PHE A 108 -5.75 18.33 2.91
CA PHE A 108 -5.52 18.00 4.31
C PHE A 108 -5.12 19.20 5.17
N SER A 109 -4.81 20.35 4.58
CA SER A 109 -4.10 21.45 5.26
C SER A 109 -4.93 22.14 6.33
N GLU A 110 -6.25 22.26 6.16
CA GLU A 110 -7.10 23.05 7.06
C GLU A 110 -7.19 22.49 8.49
N ASN A 111 -7.24 21.17 8.61
CA ASN A 111 -7.42 20.50 9.90
C ASN A 111 -6.12 19.87 10.44
N TYR A 112 -5.06 19.85 9.66
CA TYR A 112 -3.78 19.26 10.07
C TYR A 112 -3.17 20.00 11.27
N GLY A 113 -2.61 19.25 12.20
CA GLY A 113 -1.93 19.81 13.37
C GLY A 113 -2.84 20.38 14.46
N LYS A 114 -4.16 20.35 14.29
CA LYS A 114 -5.09 20.66 15.38
C LYS A 114 -4.99 19.61 16.47
N ALA A 115 -5.05 20.04 17.74
CA ALA A 115 -4.93 19.14 18.88
C ALA A 115 -5.99 18.02 18.92
N GLU A 116 -7.11 18.25 18.24
CA GLU A 116 -8.20 17.29 18.08
C GLU A 116 -7.85 16.12 17.13
N TYR A 117 -6.80 16.27 16.31
CA TYR A 117 -6.40 15.29 15.28
C TYR A 117 -4.91 14.92 15.42
N PRO A 118 -4.52 14.16 16.46
CA PRO A 118 -3.13 13.75 16.66
C PRO A 118 -2.65 12.70 15.65
N VAL A 119 -3.59 12.11 14.92
CA VAL A 119 -3.36 11.12 13.85
C VAL A 119 -4.17 11.53 12.64
N PHE A 120 -3.55 11.66 11.47
CA PHE A 120 -4.15 12.31 10.33
C PHE A 120 -3.94 11.52 9.01
N GLY A 121 -5.00 11.42 8.21
CA GLY A 121 -5.01 10.76 6.91
C GLY A 121 -6.40 10.80 6.28
N PHE A 122 -6.65 9.96 5.29
CA PHE A 122 -8.02 9.68 4.85
C PHE A 122 -8.75 8.97 6.00
N PHE A 123 -8.17 7.89 6.51
CA PHE A 123 -8.50 7.34 7.82
C PHE A 123 -7.52 7.87 8.87
N SER A 124 -8.01 8.22 10.06
CA SER A 124 -7.14 8.50 11.21
C SER A 124 -6.50 7.20 11.67
N VAL A 125 -7.29 6.28 12.18
CA VAL A 125 -6.84 4.95 12.61
C VAL A 125 -7.64 3.88 11.88
N ALA A 126 -6.93 2.97 11.25
CA ALA A 126 -7.43 1.69 10.74
C ALA A 126 -6.99 0.59 11.72
N TYR A 127 -7.95 -0.05 12.38
CA TYR A 127 -7.69 -1.08 13.38
C TYR A 127 -8.36 -2.40 13.00
N GLY A 128 -7.59 -3.44 12.72
CA GLY A 128 -8.13 -4.71 12.22
C GLY A 128 -8.82 -4.57 10.84
N ALA A 129 -8.49 -3.52 10.10
CA ALA A 129 -9.16 -3.15 8.85
C ALA A 129 -8.45 -3.69 7.60
N GLU A 130 -9.21 -3.82 6.52
CA GLU A 130 -8.71 -4.08 5.17
C GLU A 130 -9.06 -2.89 4.27
N ILE A 131 -8.06 -2.19 3.72
CA ILE A 131 -8.26 -1.05 2.83
C ILE A 131 -7.53 -1.35 1.53
N SER A 132 -8.24 -1.28 0.39
CA SER A 132 -7.63 -1.62 -0.89
C SER A 132 -8.16 -0.82 -2.07
N GLY A 133 -7.34 -0.73 -3.13
CA GLY A 133 -7.74 -0.22 -4.44
C GLY A 133 -8.10 1.28 -4.47
N LEU A 134 -7.58 2.10 -3.55
CA LEU A 134 -7.91 3.51 -3.41
C LEU A 134 -6.81 4.39 -3.99
N THR A 135 -7.17 5.31 -4.88
CA THR A 135 -6.28 6.39 -5.31
C THR A 135 -6.66 7.70 -4.62
N ILE A 136 -5.69 8.35 -3.96
CA ILE A 136 -5.88 9.66 -3.33
C ILE A 136 -4.98 10.68 -4.01
N GLN A 137 -5.58 11.77 -4.50
CA GLN A 137 -4.91 12.91 -5.10
C GLN A 137 -5.22 14.19 -4.32
N GLY A 138 -4.20 14.97 -4.03
CA GLY A 138 -4.41 16.19 -3.26
C GLY A 138 -3.14 16.85 -2.80
N LYS A 139 -3.26 17.56 -1.70
CA LYS A 139 -2.13 18.29 -1.10
C LYS A 139 -2.22 18.34 0.42
N LEU A 140 -1.07 18.53 1.03
CA LEU A 140 -0.95 18.91 2.42
C LEU A 140 0.15 19.98 2.55
N ASP A 141 -0.26 21.21 2.79
CA ASP A 141 0.62 22.34 3.07
C ASP A 141 0.58 22.64 4.57
N VAL A 142 1.68 22.36 5.26
CA VAL A 142 1.75 22.54 6.72
C VAL A 142 2.36 23.88 7.07
N SER A 143 1.59 24.68 7.79
CA SER A 143 2.03 25.97 8.32
C SER A 143 1.85 26.13 9.84
N ASN A 144 1.14 25.20 10.48
CA ASN A 144 0.92 25.14 11.93
C ASN A 144 1.14 23.70 12.41
N SER A 145 1.98 23.54 13.39
CA SER A 145 2.45 22.23 13.77
C SER A 145 1.90 21.73 15.09
N GLY A 146 1.48 20.48 15.06
CA GLY A 146 1.38 19.59 16.19
C GLY A 146 2.18 18.32 15.89
N TYR A 147 2.36 17.46 16.86
CA TYR A 147 2.89 16.11 16.62
C TYR A 147 1.79 15.26 16.02
N VAL A 148 1.87 14.99 14.72
CA VAL A 148 0.86 14.24 13.97
C VAL A 148 1.51 13.10 13.20
N PHE A 149 1.01 11.87 13.34
CA PHE A 149 1.29 10.80 12.40
C PHE A 149 0.43 11.01 11.14
N PHE A 150 1.07 11.21 10.01
CA PHE A 150 0.38 11.43 8.75
C PHE A 150 0.67 10.32 7.76
N GLY A 151 -0.39 9.77 7.16
CA GLY A 151 -0.34 8.96 5.96
C GLY A 151 -1.58 9.23 5.12
N THR A 152 -1.45 9.34 3.80
CA THR A 152 -2.59 9.75 2.96
C THR A 152 -3.76 8.77 3.05
N VAL A 153 -3.49 7.47 3.19
CA VAL A 153 -4.53 6.45 3.37
C VAL A 153 -4.87 6.30 4.85
N ALA A 154 -3.88 6.10 5.71
CA ALA A 154 -4.11 5.99 7.15
C ALA A 154 -2.99 6.64 7.95
N GLY A 155 -3.34 7.44 8.94
CA GLY A 155 -2.37 7.99 9.88
C GLY A 155 -1.72 6.87 10.71
N VAL A 156 -2.52 5.95 11.22
CA VAL A 156 -2.08 4.71 11.89
C VAL A 156 -2.84 3.51 11.30
N ALA A 157 -2.13 2.44 11.02
CA ALA A 157 -2.70 1.13 10.68
C ALA A 157 -2.21 0.11 11.73
N GLU A 158 -3.12 -0.47 12.48
CA GLU A 158 -2.82 -1.49 13.49
C GLU A 158 -3.60 -2.77 13.20
N ASN A 159 -2.91 -3.91 13.22
CA ASN A 159 -3.46 -5.23 12.88
C ASN A 159 -4.23 -5.23 11.53
N SER A 160 -3.79 -4.40 10.58
CA SER A 160 -4.53 -4.04 9.38
C SER A 160 -3.77 -4.40 8.11
N LYS A 161 -4.51 -4.39 6.99
CA LYS A 161 -3.95 -4.56 5.67
C LYS A 161 -4.31 -3.36 4.78
N ILE A 162 -3.30 -2.74 4.16
CA ILE A 162 -3.48 -1.71 3.13
C ILE A 162 -2.85 -2.23 1.85
N SER A 163 -3.64 -2.37 0.78
CA SER A 163 -3.15 -2.91 -0.49
C SER A 163 -3.65 -2.15 -1.71
N ASP A 164 -2.88 -2.21 -2.79
CA ASP A 164 -3.28 -1.68 -4.10
C ASP A 164 -3.68 -0.19 -4.09
N CYS A 165 -3.15 0.58 -3.13
CA CYS A 165 -3.46 1.99 -2.97
C CYS A 165 -2.38 2.89 -3.61
N VAL A 166 -2.83 4.01 -4.15
CA VAL A 166 -1.96 5.02 -4.77
C VAL A 166 -2.10 6.36 -4.07
N SER A 167 -0.98 6.92 -3.62
CA SER A 167 -0.91 8.31 -3.16
C SER A 167 -0.31 9.20 -4.25
N ASP A 168 -1.03 10.21 -4.67
CA ASP A 168 -0.54 11.31 -5.50
C ASP A 168 -0.81 12.63 -4.78
N VAL A 169 -0.34 12.69 -3.53
CA VAL A 169 -0.50 13.85 -2.64
C VAL A 169 0.85 14.56 -2.49
N SER A 170 0.88 15.84 -2.82
CA SER A 170 2.04 16.68 -2.55
C SER A 170 2.04 17.12 -1.10
N PHE A 171 3.16 16.89 -0.42
CA PHE A 171 3.38 17.31 0.96
C PHE A 171 4.46 18.38 1.02
N THR A 172 4.13 19.53 1.60
CA THR A 172 5.10 20.61 1.85
C THR A 172 5.01 21.05 3.30
N ASP A 173 6.15 21.03 3.99
CA ASP A 173 6.25 21.51 5.35
C ASP A 173 7.34 22.54 5.51
N THR A 174 6.94 23.66 6.09
CA THR A 174 7.83 24.79 6.44
C THR A 174 7.88 25.07 7.95
N ASP A 175 7.30 24.20 8.78
CA ASP A 175 7.23 24.38 10.24
C ASP A 175 8.17 23.44 11.02
N LYS A 176 8.39 23.75 12.31
CA LYS A 176 9.44 23.12 13.14
C LYS A 176 9.06 21.80 13.81
N TYR A 177 7.81 21.41 13.81
CA TYR A 177 7.35 20.29 14.62
C TYR A 177 6.46 19.35 13.85
N ILE A 178 7.04 18.34 13.15
CA ILE A 178 6.28 17.31 12.47
C ILE A 178 6.68 15.94 12.97
N ASN A 179 5.70 15.08 13.12
CA ASN A 179 5.90 13.65 13.23
C ASN A 179 5.70 13.02 11.85
N GLY A 180 6.69 12.32 11.40
CA GLY A 180 6.76 11.38 10.31
C GLY A 180 5.67 11.44 9.22
N PRO A 181 5.76 12.33 8.23
CA PRO A 181 4.89 12.21 7.07
C PRO A 181 5.29 10.97 6.26
N ALA A 182 4.27 10.24 5.82
CA ALA A 182 4.44 9.15 4.88
C ALA A 182 3.38 9.22 3.79
N ALA A 183 3.71 8.67 2.63
CA ALA A 183 2.78 8.77 1.53
C ALA A 183 1.54 7.90 1.70
N LEU A 184 1.65 6.73 2.32
CA LEU A 184 0.49 5.83 2.48
C LEU A 184 0.06 5.70 3.95
N CYS A 185 1.00 5.37 4.84
CA CYS A 185 0.70 5.11 6.24
C CYS A 185 1.75 5.74 7.16
N GLY A 186 1.31 6.57 8.10
CA GLY A 186 2.22 7.23 9.06
C GLY A 186 2.88 6.24 9.99
N TYR A 187 2.11 5.35 10.60
CA TYR A 187 2.60 4.31 11.49
C TYR A 187 1.88 2.98 11.25
N ALA A 188 2.61 1.96 10.85
CA ALA A 188 2.11 0.60 10.67
C ALA A 188 2.55 -0.28 11.86
N ILE A 189 1.60 -0.91 12.55
CA ILE A 189 1.80 -1.77 13.71
C ILE A 189 1.16 -3.13 13.41
N ASN A 190 1.92 -4.22 13.51
CA ASN A 190 1.42 -5.57 13.20
C ASN A 190 0.65 -5.66 11.87
N SER A 191 1.04 -4.86 10.88
CA SER A 191 0.25 -4.62 9.68
C SER A 191 1.00 -5.00 8.40
N THR A 192 0.25 -5.17 7.32
CA THR A 192 0.82 -5.41 5.99
C THR A 192 0.43 -4.28 5.05
N ILE A 193 1.45 -3.66 4.42
CA ILE A 193 1.28 -2.65 3.39
C ILE A 193 1.86 -3.23 2.10
N GLU A 194 1.03 -3.47 1.09
CA GLU A 194 1.48 -4.16 -0.11
C GLU A 194 0.88 -3.60 -1.40
N HIS A 195 1.62 -3.75 -2.52
CA HIS A 195 1.21 -3.30 -3.85
C HIS A 195 0.81 -1.81 -3.92
N CYS A 196 1.38 -0.99 -3.03
CA CYS A 196 1.06 0.43 -2.94
C CYS A 196 2.10 1.29 -3.66
N GLN A 197 1.66 2.45 -4.15
CA GLN A 197 2.53 3.37 -4.87
C GLN A 197 2.42 4.80 -4.35
N ASN A 198 3.57 5.46 -4.19
CA ASN A 198 3.66 6.92 -4.06
C ASN A 198 4.10 7.56 -5.38
N LYS A 199 3.36 8.58 -5.80
CA LYS A 199 3.68 9.47 -6.93
C LYS A 199 3.90 10.92 -6.48
N GLY A 200 3.38 11.27 -5.29
CA GLY A 200 3.44 12.62 -4.75
C GLY A 200 4.83 12.98 -4.21
N ASN A 201 5.17 14.26 -4.25
CA ASN A 201 6.43 14.77 -3.74
C ASN A 201 6.30 15.18 -2.28
N PHE A 202 7.32 14.85 -1.48
CA PHE A 202 7.38 15.16 -0.05
C PHE A 202 8.55 16.09 0.24
N SER A 203 8.27 17.24 0.84
CA SER A 203 9.26 18.27 1.15
C SER A 203 9.14 18.76 2.58
N VAL A 204 10.15 18.48 3.41
CA VAL A 204 10.33 18.98 4.77
C VAL A 204 11.61 19.81 4.78
N THR A 205 11.46 21.14 4.78
CA THR A 205 12.60 22.06 4.58
C THR A 205 13.06 22.75 5.85
N THR A 206 12.40 22.51 6.98
CA THR A 206 12.80 23.05 8.28
C THR A 206 13.53 22.02 9.14
N ASP A 207 14.45 22.48 9.98
CA ASP A 207 15.17 21.63 10.94
C ASP A 207 14.21 21.12 11.99
N THR A 208 13.86 19.84 11.88
CA THR A 208 12.95 19.15 12.79
C THR A 208 13.74 18.22 13.71
N THR A 209 13.48 18.29 15.01
CA THR A 209 14.26 17.56 16.02
C THR A 209 13.87 16.11 16.23
N SER A 210 12.80 15.66 15.64
CA SER A 210 12.42 14.25 15.74
C SER A 210 11.58 13.88 14.56
N LEU A 211 12.04 12.91 13.69
CA LEU A 211 10.99 12.21 13.07
C LEU A 211 11.36 11.35 11.89
N GLN A 212 10.38 10.57 11.45
CA GLN A 212 10.53 9.58 10.42
C GLN A 212 9.74 10.00 9.19
N MET A 213 10.37 10.02 8.03
CA MET A 213 9.73 10.29 6.76
C MET A 213 9.91 9.09 5.83
N GLY A 214 8.80 8.54 5.34
CA GLY A 214 8.81 7.40 4.43
C GLY A 214 8.07 7.66 3.13
N GLY A 215 8.65 7.22 2.01
CA GLY A 215 7.97 7.29 0.72
C GLY A 215 6.71 6.41 0.65
N ILE A 216 6.59 5.43 1.54
CA ILE A 216 5.40 4.58 1.72
C ILE A 216 4.94 4.61 3.18
N VAL A 217 5.80 4.25 4.13
CA VAL A 217 5.47 4.16 5.55
C VAL A 217 6.45 4.99 6.38
N GLY A 218 5.95 5.79 7.32
CA GLY A 218 6.79 6.57 8.23
C GLY A 218 7.53 5.68 9.21
N VAL A 219 6.78 4.89 9.97
CA VAL A 219 7.29 3.92 10.94
C VAL A 219 6.63 2.57 10.72
N ALA A 220 7.43 1.51 10.65
CA ALA A 220 6.96 0.12 10.64
C ALA A 220 7.41 -0.59 11.92
N ASP A 221 6.47 -1.16 12.67
CA ASP A 221 6.70 -1.95 13.89
C ASP A 221 6.01 -3.31 13.74
N ASN A 222 6.79 -4.37 13.79
CA ASN A 222 6.34 -5.75 13.54
C ASN A 222 5.48 -5.89 12.26
N SER A 223 5.81 -5.11 11.23
CA SER A 223 4.99 -4.94 10.04
C SER A 223 5.76 -5.30 8.77
N THR A 224 5.01 -5.67 7.73
CA THR A 224 5.58 -6.00 6.42
C THR A 224 5.18 -4.95 5.39
N VAL A 225 6.19 -4.37 4.71
CA VAL A 225 6.02 -3.50 3.55
C VAL A 225 6.56 -4.22 2.34
N GLN A 226 5.69 -4.60 1.40
CA GLN A 226 6.12 -5.41 0.27
C GLN A 226 5.47 -4.99 -1.04
N TYR A 227 6.18 -5.22 -2.15
CA TYR A 227 5.70 -4.87 -3.50
C TYR A 227 5.25 -3.41 -3.61
N CYS A 228 5.94 -2.50 -2.92
CA CYS A 228 5.60 -1.08 -2.92
C CYS A 228 6.63 -0.27 -3.71
N ALA A 229 6.17 0.83 -4.30
CA ALA A 229 7.00 1.68 -5.13
C ALA A 229 6.88 3.15 -4.72
N ASN A 230 8.02 3.84 -4.54
CA ASN A 230 8.05 5.28 -4.43
C ASN A 230 8.69 5.89 -5.69
N THR A 231 7.92 6.69 -6.42
CA THR A 231 8.38 7.46 -7.58
C THR A 231 8.39 8.97 -7.32
N GLY A 232 7.84 9.40 -6.18
CA GLY A 232 7.82 10.78 -5.75
C GLY A 232 9.17 11.24 -5.19
N ASN A 233 9.51 12.50 -5.41
CA ASN A 233 10.72 13.10 -4.89
C ASN A 233 10.60 13.40 -3.39
N MET A 234 11.72 13.30 -2.67
CA MET A 234 11.77 13.54 -1.24
C MET A 234 12.88 14.53 -0.89
N THR A 235 12.51 15.65 -0.26
CA THR A 235 13.47 16.61 0.30
C THR A 235 13.27 16.67 1.80
N SER A 236 14.31 16.45 2.59
CA SER A 236 14.09 16.25 4.02
C SER A 236 15.23 16.70 4.93
N TRP A 237 14.82 17.40 6.00
CA TRP A 237 15.61 17.64 7.22
C TRP A 237 15.36 16.58 8.31
N THR A 238 14.44 15.61 8.09
CA THR A 238 14.06 14.69 9.16
C THR A 238 15.19 13.73 9.52
N PRO A 239 15.33 13.36 10.81
CA PRO A 239 16.41 12.48 11.27
C PRO A 239 16.41 11.07 10.66
N HIS A 240 15.24 10.58 10.21
CA HIS A 240 15.09 9.24 9.66
C HIS A 240 14.26 9.30 8.38
N THR A 241 14.93 9.36 7.22
CA THR A 241 14.25 9.41 5.93
C THR A 241 14.59 8.19 5.09
N GLY A 242 13.57 7.50 4.60
CA GLY A 242 13.71 6.37 3.69
C GLY A 242 12.82 6.48 2.46
N GLY A 243 13.34 6.08 1.32
CA GLY A 243 12.57 6.08 0.07
C GLY A 243 11.32 5.20 0.14
N ILE A 244 11.32 4.19 1.01
CA ILE A 244 10.16 3.33 1.31
C ILE A 244 9.72 3.50 2.75
N VAL A 245 10.59 3.27 3.74
CA VAL A 245 10.24 3.36 5.16
C VAL A 245 11.20 4.28 5.90
N GLY A 246 10.67 5.24 6.67
CA GLY A 246 11.49 6.14 7.48
C GLY A 246 12.23 5.40 8.58
N GLN A 247 11.54 4.60 9.37
CA GLN A 247 12.14 3.80 10.45
C GLN A 247 11.50 2.41 10.56
N LEU A 248 12.36 1.38 10.58
CA LEU A 248 11.97 0.00 10.86
C LEU A 248 12.27 -0.33 12.32
N TYR A 249 11.25 -0.75 13.08
CA TYR A 249 11.41 -1.38 14.37
C TYR A 249 11.45 -2.90 14.24
N GLN A 250 11.74 -3.58 15.36
CA GLN A 250 11.93 -5.03 15.41
C GLN A 250 10.80 -5.82 14.76
N GLY A 251 11.16 -6.90 14.07
CA GLY A 251 10.20 -7.77 13.39
C GLY A 251 9.74 -7.27 12.03
N SER A 252 10.03 -6.01 11.67
CA SER A 252 9.55 -5.43 10.43
C SER A 252 10.38 -5.83 9.22
N LYS A 253 9.72 -5.86 8.05
CA LYS A 253 10.32 -6.28 6.77
C LYS A 253 9.99 -5.31 5.64
N ILE A 254 10.97 -5.10 4.75
CA ILE A 254 10.77 -4.48 3.43
C ILE A 254 11.18 -5.51 2.38
N ILE A 255 10.25 -5.91 1.52
CA ILE A 255 10.48 -6.99 0.55
C ILE A 255 9.98 -6.56 -0.83
N ASN A 256 10.80 -6.77 -1.88
CA ASN A 256 10.41 -6.49 -3.27
C ASN A 256 9.89 -5.06 -3.47
N CYS A 257 10.53 -4.08 -2.87
CA CYS A 257 10.16 -2.67 -3.00
C CYS A 257 11.20 -1.89 -3.79
N TYR A 258 10.78 -0.80 -4.41
CA TYR A 258 11.74 0.08 -5.05
C TYR A 258 11.43 1.57 -4.85
N SER A 259 12.48 2.40 -4.93
CA SER A 259 12.36 3.85 -4.98
C SER A 259 13.17 4.42 -6.14
N THR A 260 12.54 5.26 -6.95
CA THR A 260 13.17 5.94 -8.10
C THR A 260 13.08 7.46 -8.01
N GLY A 261 12.37 7.98 -7.01
CA GLY A 261 12.28 9.41 -6.76
C GLY A 261 13.65 10.01 -6.38
N LYS A 262 13.87 11.27 -6.76
CA LYS A 262 15.05 12.01 -6.33
C LYS A 262 14.98 12.26 -4.83
N MET A 263 16.09 12.03 -4.13
CA MET A 263 16.19 12.23 -2.69
C MET A 263 17.20 13.32 -2.39
N VAL A 264 16.77 14.35 -1.66
CA VAL A 264 17.59 15.51 -1.28
C VAL A 264 17.70 15.58 0.24
N PRO A 265 18.76 15.00 0.85
CA PRO A 265 19.02 15.18 2.26
C PRO A 265 19.42 16.62 2.55
N LEU A 266 18.80 17.22 3.55
CA LEU A 266 19.13 18.53 4.05
C LEU A 266 19.83 18.38 5.41
N GLY A 267 20.65 19.40 5.78
CA GLY A 267 21.17 19.53 7.12
C GLY A 267 22.56 19.02 7.39
N HIS A 268 22.93 19.09 8.66
CA HIS A 268 24.30 18.93 9.15
C HIS A 268 24.40 17.99 10.37
N GLY A 269 23.37 17.22 10.65
CA GLY A 269 23.29 16.44 11.90
C GLY A 269 23.35 14.93 11.70
N THR A 270 22.90 14.21 12.73
CA THR A 270 22.84 12.74 12.78
C THR A 270 21.59 12.21 12.04
N THR A 271 21.37 12.65 10.83
CA THR A 271 20.25 12.19 10.01
C THR A 271 20.59 10.85 9.36
N ASN A 272 19.71 9.86 9.48
CA ASN A 272 19.80 8.59 8.78
C ASN A 272 18.95 8.68 7.50
N PHE A 273 19.62 8.74 6.36
CA PHE A 273 18.99 8.97 5.08
C PHE A 273 19.31 7.80 4.12
N GLY A 274 18.32 7.03 3.75
CA GLY A 274 18.51 5.84 2.93
C GLY A 274 17.57 5.75 1.73
N GLY A 275 18.07 5.22 0.63
CA GLY A 275 17.30 5.04 -0.60
C GLY A 275 16.07 4.15 -0.42
N ILE A 276 16.13 3.20 0.53
CA ILE A 276 15.02 2.32 0.89
C ILE A 276 14.55 2.59 2.32
N ALA A 277 15.46 2.56 3.30
CA ALA A 277 15.10 2.77 4.70
C ALA A 277 15.97 3.84 5.37
N GLY A 278 15.38 4.71 6.20
CA GLY A 278 16.13 5.69 6.97
C GLY A 278 16.93 5.02 8.09
N THR A 279 16.25 4.39 9.02
CA THR A 279 16.86 3.66 10.13
C THR A 279 16.30 2.25 10.25
N VAL A 280 17.20 1.31 10.51
CA VAL A 280 16.89 -0.12 10.58
C VAL A 280 17.17 -0.63 11.98
N GLY A 281 16.18 -1.26 12.61
CA GLY A 281 16.23 -1.82 13.96
C GLY A 281 16.67 -3.27 14.02
N ALA A 282 16.62 -3.85 15.24
CA ALA A 282 16.98 -5.25 15.46
C ALA A 282 15.96 -6.21 14.84
N GLY A 283 16.45 -7.33 14.28
CA GLY A 283 15.59 -8.40 13.75
C GLY A 283 14.72 -7.98 12.57
N THR A 284 15.11 -6.93 11.86
CA THR A 284 14.44 -6.44 10.65
C THR A 284 15.07 -7.03 9.41
N GLU A 285 14.33 -7.00 8.30
CA GLU A 285 14.78 -7.54 7.02
C GLU A 285 14.55 -6.54 5.89
N ILE A 286 15.53 -6.35 5.00
CA ILE A 286 15.39 -5.66 3.72
C ILE A 286 15.88 -6.60 2.63
N ARG A 287 14.97 -7.08 1.78
CA ARG A 287 15.28 -8.10 0.77
C ARG A 287 14.72 -7.71 -0.59
N HIS A 288 15.52 -7.98 -1.63
CA HIS A 288 15.12 -7.85 -3.03
C HIS A 288 14.59 -6.45 -3.37
N CYS A 289 15.20 -5.44 -2.79
CA CYS A 289 14.82 -4.03 -2.98
C CYS A 289 15.85 -3.29 -3.83
N TYR A 290 15.40 -2.25 -4.53
CA TYR A 290 16.36 -1.39 -5.18
C TYR A 290 16.03 0.09 -5.10
N PHE A 291 17.07 0.92 -5.06
CA PHE A 291 17.02 2.37 -5.16
C PHE A 291 17.71 2.82 -6.45
N ALA A 292 16.95 3.40 -7.39
CA ALA A 292 17.47 3.93 -8.65
C ALA A 292 17.24 5.44 -8.79
N GLY A 293 16.85 6.11 -7.71
CA GLY A 293 16.73 7.56 -7.65
C GLY A 293 18.08 8.24 -7.47
N GLU A 294 18.18 9.50 -7.90
CA GLU A 294 19.33 10.35 -7.60
C GLU A 294 19.33 10.73 -6.11
N MET A 295 20.48 10.56 -5.43
CA MET A 295 20.69 11.13 -4.10
C MET A 295 21.50 12.42 -4.23
N ASP A 296 20.85 13.57 -4.18
CA ASP A 296 21.46 14.89 -4.36
C ASP A 296 22.03 15.42 -3.03
N LEU A 297 23.32 15.35 -2.90
CA LEU A 297 24.06 15.77 -1.70
C LEU A 297 24.44 17.24 -1.69
N SER A 298 24.03 18.05 -2.67
CA SER A 298 24.44 19.45 -2.82
C SER A 298 24.13 20.33 -1.60
N GLN A 299 23.09 19.96 -0.84
CA GLN A 299 22.65 20.68 0.36
C GLN A 299 22.97 19.95 1.67
N TYR A 300 23.70 18.83 1.59
CA TYR A 300 24.06 18.03 2.76
C TYR A 300 25.45 18.40 3.29
N THR A 301 25.49 19.04 4.43
CA THR A 301 26.72 19.59 5.03
C THR A 301 27.28 18.75 6.18
N ALA A 302 26.68 17.60 6.49
CA ALA A 302 27.16 16.73 7.56
C ALA A 302 28.56 16.17 7.26
N THR A 303 29.44 16.21 8.26
CA THR A 303 30.80 15.66 8.21
C THR A 303 30.90 14.36 8.95
N THR A 304 31.90 13.52 8.58
CA THR A 304 32.21 12.32 9.37
C THR A 304 32.55 12.70 10.83
N PRO A 305 32.03 12.00 11.86
CA PRO A 305 31.32 10.70 11.83
C PRO A 305 29.79 10.77 11.73
N TYR A 306 29.20 11.92 11.45
CA TYR A 306 27.75 12.14 11.49
C TYR A 306 27.06 11.86 10.15
N LYS A 307 27.84 11.62 9.09
CA LYS A 307 27.30 11.30 7.78
C LYS A 307 26.71 9.89 7.76
N ARG A 308 25.37 9.78 7.90
CA ARG A 308 24.65 8.51 7.90
C ARG A 308 23.77 8.42 6.67
N LEU A 309 24.41 8.20 5.53
CA LEU A 309 23.78 8.03 4.23
C LEU A 309 23.94 6.59 3.76
N GLY A 310 22.97 6.10 3.01
CA GLY A 310 23.07 4.81 2.35
C GLY A 310 22.13 4.67 1.15
N GLY A 311 22.60 3.99 0.14
CA GLY A 311 21.77 3.65 -1.02
C GLY A 311 20.61 2.72 -0.67
N ILE A 312 20.80 1.89 0.36
CA ILE A 312 19.76 1.02 0.91
C ILE A 312 19.27 1.56 2.25
N ALA A 313 20.15 1.72 3.24
CA ALA A 313 19.75 2.18 4.56
C ALA A 313 20.68 3.29 5.08
N GLY A 314 20.10 4.34 5.67
CA GLY A 314 20.88 5.45 6.23
C GLY A 314 21.68 5.04 7.46
N GLY A 315 21.08 4.26 8.35
CA GLY A 315 21.75 3.77 9.55
C GLY A 315 21.11 2.54 10.15
N VAL A 316 21.87 1.86 10.99
CA VAL A 316 21.41 0.70 11.75
C VAL A 316 21.52 1.03 13.22
N SER A 317 20.46 0.79 13.99
CA SER A 317 20.39 1.06 15.42
C SER A 317 20.76 -0.15 16.29
N SER A 318 20.91 -1.34 15.70
CA SER A 318 21.30 -2.57 16.38
C SER A 318 21.95 -3.58 15.45
N ASP A 319 22.64 -4.58 15.98
CA ASP A 319 23.60 -5.41 15.25
C ASP A 319 23.02 -6.63 14.49
N THR A 320 21.70 -6.72 14.25
CA THR A 320 21.12 -7.93 13.66
C THR A 320 20.09 -7.73 12.53
N PRO A 321 20.17 -6.69 11.69
CA PRO A 321 19.32 -6.64 10.52
C PRO A 321 19.79 -7.62 9.44
N VAL A 322 18.86 -8.09 8.62
CA VAL A 322 19.15 -8.94 7.46
C VAL A 322 19.03 -8.11 6.18
N PHE A 323 20.09 -8.09 5.39
CA PHE A 323 20.10 -7.50 4.05
C PHE A 323 20.37 -8.60 3.02
N GLU A 324 19.56 -8.69 1.98
CA GLU A 324 19.71 -9.72 0.95
C GLU A 324 19.26 -9.23 -0.41
N ASN A 325 20.14 -9.38 -1.42
CA ASN A 325 19.84 -9.07 -2.83
C ASN A 325 19.26 -7.67 -3.05
N ASN A 326 19.85 -6.67 -2.40
CA ASN A 326 19.46 -5.29 -2.57
C ASN A 326 20.44 -4.55 -3.50
N TYR A 327 19.93 -3.59 -4.25
CA TYR A 327 20.71 -2.83 -5.24
C TYR A 327 20.46 -1.33 -5.12
N PHE A 328 21.47 -0.52 -5.42
CA PHE A 328 21.30 0.92 -5.38
C PHE A 328 22.10 1.61 -6.48
N LEU A 329 21.60 2.78 -6.90
CA LEU A 329 22.31 3.62 -7.86
C LEU A 329 23.65 4.07 -7.29
N GLU A 330 24.73 3.75 -8.00
CA GLU A 330 26.07 4.20 -7.66
C GLU A 330 26.10 5.73 -7.62
N THR A 331 26.41 6.25 -6.45
CA THR A 331 26.52 7.69 -6.19
C THR A 331 27.79 7.93 -5.38
N GLU A 332 28.57 8.93 -5.80
CA GLU A 332 29.81 9.26 -5.12
C GLU A 332 29.56 9.56 -3.63
N ASN A 333 30.37 8.96 -2.77
CA ASN A 333 30.27 9.09 -1.32
C ASN A 333 28.98 8.58 -0.65
N VAL A 334 28.20 7.74 -1.33
CA VAL A 334 27.03 7.06 -0.78
C VAL A 334 27.30 5.54 -0.72
N PRO A 335 27.53 4.95 0.48
CA PRO A 335 27.67 3.51 0.65
C PRO A 335 26.30 2.81 0.58
N ALA A 336 26.28 1.48 0.60
CA ALA A 336 25.04 0.71 0.74
C ALA A 336 24.29 1.07 2.03
N CYS A 337 25.01 1.11 3.15
CA CYS A 337 24.53 1.59 4.44
C CYS A 337 25.71 2.11 5.27
N PHE A 338 25.48 3.12 6.08
CA PHE A 338 26.48 3.55 7.05
C PHE A 338 26.83 2.41 8.01
N LYS A 339 28.13 2.03 8.05
CA LYS A 339 28.69 0.88 8.77
C LYS A 339 28.35 -0.55 8.27
N TYR A 340 27.44 -0.72 7.32
CA TYR A 340 27.07 -2.03 6.76
C TYR A 340 27.20 -2.00 5.24
N GLN A 341 28.40 -2.25 4.74
CA GLN A 341 28.68 -2.19 3.30
C GLN A 341 27.97 -3.30 2.51
N ASP A 342 27.69 -4.42 3.16
CA ASP A 342 27.01 -5.57 2.57
C ASP A 342 25.47 -5.42 2.49
N ALA A 343 24.93 -4.24 2.86
CA ALA A 343 23.49 -3.99 2.80
C ALA A 343 22.92 -4.01 1.36
N GLY A 344 23.76 -3.82 0.35
CA GLY A 344 23.37 -3.84 -1.06
C GLY A 344 24.55 -3.67 -2.01
N THR A 345 24.28 -3.86 -3.30
CA THR A 345 25.28 -3.76 -4.39
C THR A 345 25.03 -2.51 -5.22
N ALA A 346 26.08 -1.68 -5.39
CA ALA A 346 26.01 -0.51 -6.25
C ALA A 346 25.96 -0.91 -7.73
N LYS A 347 25.12 -0.24 -8.50
CA LYS A 347 24.99 -0.41 -9.96
C LYS A 347 24.88 0.95 -10.63
N THR A 348 25.37 1.06 -11.85
CA THR A 348 25.13 2.27 -12.67
C THR A 348 23.68 2.32 -13.15
N LEU A 349 23.16 3.51 -13.39
CA LEU A 349 21.79 3.66 -13.90
C LEU A 349 21.58 2.97 -15.25
N ASP A 350 22.60 3.03 -16.11
CA ASP A 350 22.56 2.38 -17.43
C ASP A 350 22.44 0.86 -17.28
N PHE A 351 23.16 0.25 -16.33
CA PHE A 351 23.01 -1.18 -16.05
C PHE A 351 21.65 -1.50 -15.45
N MET A 352 21.13 -0.67 -14.54
CA MET A 352 19.81 -0.90 -13.92
C MET A 352 18.65 -0.83 -14.90
N LYS A 353 18.85 -0.32 -16.11
CA LYS A 353 17.85 -0.30 -17.20
C LYS A 353 17.96 -1.48 -18.17
N THR A 354 18.92 -2.37 -17.98
CA THR A 354 19.13 -3.52 -18.87
C THR A 354 18.30 -4.74 -18.48
N GLU A 355 18.13 -5.65 -19.43
CA GLU A 355 17.54 -6.96 -19.20
C GLU A 355 18.41 -7.80 -18.24
N ASP A 356 19.72 -7.59 -18.25
CA ASP A 356 20.64 -8.31 -17.34
C ASP A 356 20.34 -7.94 -15.88
N PHE A 357 20.10 -6.65 -15.57
CA PHE A 357 19.70 -6.25 -14.22
C PHE A 357 18.31 -6.81 -13.86
N PHE A 358 17.36 -6.76 -14.79
CA PHE A 358 16.06 -7.39 -14.58
C PHE A 358 16.20 -8.87 -14.24
N ASN A 359 17.02 -9.60 -14.98
CA ASN A 359 17.27 -11.02 -14.73
C ASN A 359 17.98 -11.24 -13.37
N GLU A 360 18.93 -10.38 -13.02
CA GLU A 360 19.65 -10.44 -11.73
C GLU A 360 18.71 -10.28 -10.54
N ILE A 361 17.86 -9.24 -10.53
CA ILE A 361 16.94 -8.99 -9.43
C ILE A 361 15.76 -9.97 -9.40
N THR A 362 15.28 -10.43 -10.57
CA THR A 362 14.17 -11.36 -10.69
C THR A 362 14.58 -12.77 -10.33
N ALA A 363 15.80 -13.20 -10.66
CA ALA A 363 16.33 -14.51 -10.27
C ALA A 363 16.28 -14.73 -8.75
N ALA A 364 16.43 -13.66 -7.98
CA ALA A 364 16.38 -13.70 -6.52
C ALA A 364 14.94 -13.69 -5.96
N SER A 365 14.01 -13.00 -6.61
CA SER A 365 12.65 -12.76 -6.07
C SER A 365 11.49 -13.22 -6.97
N GLY A 366 11.72 -13.33 -8.28
CA GLY A 366 10.69 -13.69 -9.27
C GLY A 366 9.59 -12.64 -9.48
N ASN A 367 9.70 -11.44 -8.89
CA ASN A 367 8.58 -10.53 -8.69
C ASN A 367 8.72 -9.16 -9.36
N TYR A 368 9.60 -9.02 -10.35
CA TYR A 368 9.71 -7.79 -11.13
C TYR A 368 9.32 -8.03 -12.59
N ARG A 369 8.90 -6.97 -13.27
CA ARG A 369 8.67 -6.94 -14.72
C ARG A 369 9.80 -6.19 -15.41
N PHE A 370 10.19 -6.68 -16.58
CA PHE A 370 11.06 -5.90 -17.45
C PHE A 370 10.35 -4.64 -17.95
N ASN A 371 11.06 -3.52 -17.90
CA ASN A 371 10.59 -2.23 -18.38
C ASN A 371 11.57 -1.72 -19.44
N SER A 372 11.20 -1.81 -20.70
CA SER A 372 12.03 -1.37 -21.83
C SER A 372 12.38 0.13 -21.82
N ASN A 373 11.67 0.93 -21.05
CA ASN A 373 11.84 2.38 -20.98
C ASN A 373 12.50 2.86 -19.67
N GLY A 374 12.91 1.94 -18.79
CA GLY A 374 13.45 2.31 -17.49
C GLY A 374 13.94 1.14 -16.67
N THR A 375 14.05 1.32 -15.36
CA THR A 375 14.36 0.24 -14.41
C THR A 375 13.21 -0.75 -14.29
N PRO A 376 13.45 -2.00 -13.82
CA PRO A 376 12.38 -2.98 -13.60
C PRO A 376 11.25 -2.39 -12.74
N ILE A 377 10.03 -2.79 -13.01
CA ILE A 377 8.84 -2.37 -12.25
C ILE A 377 8.20 -3.59 -11.58
N LEU A 378 7.40 -3.35 -10.55
CA LEU A 378 6.62 -4.41 -9.92
C LEU A 378 5.50 -4.85 -10.87
N PRO A 379 5.17 -6.16 -10.89
CA PRO A 379 4.00 -6.62 -11.60
C PRO A 379 2.75 -6.01 -10.97
N ALA A 380 1.73 -5.80 -11.79
CA ALA A 380 0.42 -5.46 -11.25
C ALA A 380 -0.11 -6.62 -10.37
N PRO A 381 -0.92 -6.33 -9.36
CA PRO A 381 -1.59 -7.35 -8.57
C PRO A 381 -2.40 -8.29 -9.46
N LYS A 382 -2.48 -9.55 -9.05
CA LYS A 382 -3.31 -10.54 -9.74
C LYS A 382 -4.49 -10.92 -8.86
N TYR A 383 -5.63 -10.99 -9.49
CA TYR A 383 -6.91 -11.32 -8.86
C TYR A 383 -7.34 -12.72 -9.23
N ALA A 384 -7.88 -13.47 -8.27
CA ALA A 384 -8.45 -14.78 -8.52
C ALA A 384 -9.76 -14.65 -9.31
N VAL A 385 -9.82 -15.23 -10.52
CA VAL A 385 -10.97 -15.18 -11.41
C VAL A 385 -11.57 -16.56 -11.53
N SER A 386 -12.73 -16.76 -10.94
CA SER A 386 -13.49 -18.01 -11.06
C SER A 386 -14.45 -17.96 -12.24
N PHE A 387 -14.39 -18.96 -13.12
CA PHE A 387 -15.31 -19.11 -14.23
C PHE A 387 -16.38 -20.15 -13.85
N VAL A 388 -17.61 -19.70 -13.68
CA VAL A 388 -18.77 -20.56 -13.44
C VAL A 388 -19.42 -20.88 -14.78
N VAL A 389 -19.13 -22.06 -15.31
CA VAL A 389 -19.64 -22.50 -16.60
C VAL A 389 -20.91 -23.32 -16.38
N THR A 390 -21.97 -22.97 -17.11
CA THR A 390 -23.27 -23.64 -17.03
C THR A 390 -23.71 -24.18 -18.38
N PRO A 391 -24.44 -25.32 -18.44
CA PRO A 391 -24.82 -26.16 -17.29
C PRO A 391 -23.63 -26.89 -16.67
N ALA A 392 -23.74 -27.27 -15.38
CA ALA A 392 -22.64 -27.81 -14.58
C ALA A 392 -22.16 -29.23 -15.00
N GLU A 393 -22.99 -29.95 -15.76
CA GLU A 393 -22.71 -31.31 -16.28
C GLU A 393 -21.84 -31.33 -17.53
N LEU A 394 -21.40 -30.19 -18.03
CA LEU A 394 -20.54 -30.11 -19.21
C LEU A 394 -19.21 -30.83 -18.99
N THR A 395 -18.76 -31.52 -20.03
CA THR A 395 -17.49 -32.27 -20.05
C THR A 395 -16.45 -31.58 -20.93
N ASN A 396 -15.17 -31.80 -20.61
CA ASN A 396 -14.03 -31.27 -21.36
C ASN A 396 -14.07 -29.73 -21.49
N VAL A 397 -14.46 -29.04 -20.40
CA VAL A 397 -14.48 -27.58 -20.38
C VAL A 397 -13.04 -27.05 -20.43
N ILE A 398 -12.74 -26.26 -21.45
CA ILE A 398 -11.45 -25.59 -21.63
C ILE A 398 -11.71 -24.08 -21.61
N ILE A 399 -10.98 -23.38 -20.75
CA ILE A 399 -11.06 -21.93 -20.61
C ILE A 399 -9.74 -21.34 -21.13
N LYS A 400 -9.84 -20.39 -22.04
CA LYS A 400 -8.71 -19.60 -22.51
C LYS A 400 -8.94 -18.11 -22.23
N VAL A 401 -7.87 -17.43 -21.88
CA VAL A 401 -7.83 -15.97 -21.74
C VAL A 401 -6.72 -15.47 -22.65
N ASP A 402 -7.08 -14.55 -23.56
CA ASP A 402 -6.19 -14.06 -24.63
C ASP A 402 -5.47 -15.21 -25.39
N GLY A 403 -6.23 -16.25 -25.69
CA GLY A 403 -5.75 -17.43 -26.41
C GLY A 403 -4.93 -18.44 -25.59
N GLN A 404 -4.63 -18.17 -24.32
CA GLN A 404 -3.89 -19.07 -23.44
C GLN A 404 -4.82 -19.86 -22.53
N VAL A 405 -4.61 -21.19 -22.44
CA VAL A 405 -5.37 -22.02 -21.50
C VAL A 405 -5.02 -21.63 -20.06
N VAL A 406 -6.05 -21.39 -19.26
CA VAL A 406 -5.90 -21.01 -17.85
C VAL A 406 -6.53 -22.04 -16.92
N THR A 407 -6.06 -22.07 -15.68
CA THR A 407 -6.69 -22.84 -14.61
C THR A 407 -7.97 -22.14 -14.14
N ASN A 408 -8.86 -22.87 -13.48
CA ASN A 408 -10.05 -22.28 -12.85
C ASN A 408 -10.01 -22.59 -11.33
N PRO A 409 -9.80 -21.60 -10.47
CA PRO A 409 -9.67 -20.16 -10.77
C PRO A 409 -8.37 -19.80 -11.52
N ALA A 410 -8.44 -18.76 -12.35
CA ALA A 410 -7.29 -18.12 -12.97
C ALA A 410 -6.78 -16.98 -12.11
N ASN A 411 -5.49 -16.63 -12.24
CA ASN A 411 -4.91 -15.43 -11.61
C ASN A 411 -4.59 -14.41 -12.70
N LEU A 412 -5.43 -13.37 -12.82
CA LEU A 412 -5.33 -12.34 -13.85
C LEU A 412 -5.07 -10.96 -13.21
N GLU A 413 -4.34 -10.10 -13.91
CA GLU A 413 -4.20 -8.69 -13.54
C GLU A 413 -5.49 -7.93 -13.82
N ALA A 414 -5.65 -6.72 -13.27
CA ALA A 414 -6.73 -5.84 -13.68
C ALA A 414 -6.57 -5.48 -15.17
N GLY A 415 -7.67 -5.55 -15.92
CA GLY A 415 -7.65 -5.32 -17.36
C GLY A 415 -8.83 -5.97 -18.06
N THR A 416 -8.92 -5.74 -19.36
CA THR A 416 -9.93 -6.38 -20.23
C THR A 416 -9.25 -7.46 -21.04
N TYR A 417 -9.82 -8.65 -21.03
CA TYR A 417 -9.31 -9.86 -21.66
C TYR A 417 -10.34 -10.47 -22.58
N GLN A 418 -9.90 -11.16 -23.62
CA GLN A 418 -10.77 -12.00 -24.43
C GLN A 418 -10.86 -13.40 -23.81
N ALA A 419 -12.02 -13.76 -23.29
CA ALA A 419 -12.28 -15.11 -22.79
C ALA A 419 -12.91 -15.97 -23.89
N GLU A 420 -12.35 -17.17 -24.10
CA GLU A 420 -12.89 -18.23 -24.96
C GLU A 420 -13.14 -19.44 -24.07
N VAL A 421 -14.37 -19.98 -24.11
CA VAL A 421 -14.70 -21.21 -23.39
C VAL A 421 -15.27 -22.20 -24.36
N SER A 422 -14.75 -23.43 -24.36
CA SER A 422 -15.22 -24.56 -25.15
C SER A 422 -15.55 -25.74 -24.26
N ALA A 423 -16.55 -26.52 -24.64
CA ALA A 423 -16.95 -27.76 -24.00
C ALA A 423 -17.50 -28.74 -25.06
N ASP A 424 -17.61 -30.02 -24.70
CA ASP A 424 -18.15 -31.05 -25.62
C ASP A 424 -19.57 -30.72 -26.03
N ASN A 425 -19.84 -30.83 -27.32
CA ASN A 425 -21.14 -30.59 -27.94
C ASN A 425 -21.73 -29.17 -27.70
N CYS A 426 -20.90 -28.20 -27.43
CA CYS A 426 -21.32 -26.80 -27.25
C CYS A 426 -20.73 -25.89 -28.33
N GLU A 427 -21.41 -24.80 -28.58
CA GLU A 427 -20.84 -23.67 -29.31
C GLU A 427 -19.72 -23.04 -28.49
N VAL A 428 -18.66 -22.56 -29.15
CA VAL A 428 -17.57 -21.87 -28.45
C VAL A 428 -18.08 -20.51 -27.97
N PHE A 429 -18.00 -20.27 -26.69
CA PHE A 429 -18.29 -18.98 -26.12
C PHE A 429 -17.09 -18.05 -26.26
N ASN A 430 -17.34 -16.81 -26.74
CA ASN A 430 -16.34 -15.76 -26.82
C ASN A 430 -16.92 -14.47 -26.29
N SER A 431 -16.23 -13.85 -25.35
CA SER A 431 -16.61 -12.55 -24.78
C SER A 431 -15.42 -11.82 -24.19
N ASN A 432 -15.50 -10.50 -24.14
CA ASN A 432 -14.57 -9.74 -23.32
C ASN A 432 -15.01 -9.81 -21.85
N ILE A 433 -14.03 -10.06 -20.98
CA ILE A 433 -14.19 -10.00 -19.53
C ILE A 433 -13.33 -8.85 -19.00
N THR A 434 -13.83 -8.12 -18.04
CA THR A 434 -13.08 -7.05 -17.37
C THR A 434 -12.83 -7.44 -15.93
N ILE A 435 -11.56 -7.44 -15.55
CA ILE A 435 -11.09 -7.67 -14.19
C ILE A 435 -10.74 -6.32 -13.63
N THR A 436 -11.44 -5.91 -12.60
CA THR A 436 -11.23 -4.64 -11.92
C THR A 436 -10.37 -4.85 -10.67
N ALA A 437 -9.73 -3.81 -10.18
CA ALA A 437 -8.90 -3.86 -8.97
C ALA A 437 -9.73 -3.82 -7.66
N ASP A 438 -11.04 -4.06 -7.76
CA ASP A 438 -12.04 -3.76 -6.74
C ASP A 438 -12.39 -4.93 -5.83
N THR A 439 -12.01 -6.13 -6.21
CA THR A 439 -12.29 -7.32 -5.40
C THR A 439 -11.13 -8.29 -5.46
N ALA A 440 -10.81 -8.92 -4.35
CA ALA A 440 -9.78 -9.96 -4.30
C ALA A 440 -10.12 -11.18 -5.19
N THR A 441 -11.41 -11.37 -5.51
CA THR A 441 -11.90 -12.47 -6.33
C THR A 441 -12.99 -11.99 -7.28
N HIS A 442 -12.92 -12.44 -8.53
CA HIS A 442 -13.94 -12.19 -9.56
C HIS A 442 -14.66 -13.48 -9.92
N THR A 443 -15.97 -13.39 -10.19
CA THR A 443 -16.74 -14.51 -10.73
C THR A 443 -17.27 -14.12 -12.10
N GLN A 444 -16.91 -14.91 -13.12
CA GLN A 444 -17.43 -14.79 -14.48
C GLN A 444 -18.40 -15.95 -14.73
N THR A 445 -19.68 -15.62 -14.91
CA THR A 445 -20.70 -16.65 -15.23
C THR A 445 -20.81 -16.78 -16.75
N ILE A 446 -20.65 -18.01 -17.25
CA ILE A 446 -20.68 -18.34 -18.67
C ILE A 446 -21.76 -19.37 -18.92
N ALA A 447 -22.77 -19.00 -19.70
CA ALA A 447 -23.81 -19.91 -20.17
C ALA A 447 -23.42 -20.46 -21.55
N MET A 448 -23.20 -21.77 -21.63
CA MET A 448 -22.88 -22.46 -22.87
C MET A 448 -24.15 -22.88 -23.59
N THR A 449 -24.12 -22.83 -24.92
CA THR A 449 -25.20 -23.29 -25.79
C THR A 449 -24.83 -24.62 -26.42
N TYR A 450 -25.69 -25.62 -26.29
CA TYR A 450 -25.48 -26.90 -26.97
C TYR A 450 -25.59 -26.75 -28.47
N LEU A 451 -24.73 -27.42 -29.19
CA LEU A 451 -24.88 -27.57 -30.63
C LEU A 451 -26.17 -28.33 -30.96
N PRO A 452 -26.82 -28.00 -32.06
CA PRO A 452 -27.97 -28.79 -32.53
C PRO A 452 -27.59 -30.27 -32.68
N ALA A 453 -28.46 -31.15 -32.19
CA ALA A 453 -28.22 -32.59 -32.31
C ALA A 453 -28.10 -33.02 -33.78
N ASP A 454 -27.01 -33.70 -34.12
CA ASP A 454 -26.84 -34.29 -35.45
C ASP A 454 -27.55 -35.64 -35.55
N TYR A 455 -28.71 -35.63 -36.17
CA TYR A 455 -29.51 -36.82 -36.41
C TYR A 455 -29.18 -37.54 -37.71
N THR A 456 -28.14 -37.11 -38.47
CA THR A 456 -27.81 -37.61 -39.81
C THR A 456 -27.63 -39.12 -39.83
N LYS A 457 -27.04 -39.72 -38.79
CA LYS A 457 -26.84 -41.15 -38.67
C LYS A 457 -28.14 -41.88 -38.30
N VAL A 458 -29.01 -41.25 -37.52
CA VAL A 458 -30.31 -41.81 -37.16
C VAL A 458 -31.24 -41.78 -38.37
N ASP A 459 -31.26 -40.69 -39.10
CA ASP A 459 -32.03 -40.53 -40.34
C ASP A 459 -31.57 -41.50 -41.41
N ALA A 460 -30.25 -41.71 -41.53
CA ALA A 460 -29.70 -42.70 -42.46
C ALA A 460 -30.00 -44.16 -42.04
N ALA A 461 -30.14 -44.42 -40.75
CA ALA A 461 -30.56 -45.74 -40.26
C ALA A 461 -32.04 -45.98 -40.49
N ILE A 462 -32.88 -44.98 -40.27
CA ILE A 462 -34.33 -45.04 -40.51
C ILE A 462 -34.60 -45.21 -42.01
N ALA A 463 -33.85 -44.54 -42.88
CA ALA A 463 -33.99 -44.66 -44.32
C ALA A 463 -33.58 -46.06 -44.89
N LYS A 464 -32.86 -46.85 -44.11
CA LYS A 464 -32.44 -48.20 -44.45
C LYS A 464 -33.35 -49.31 -43.87
N ALA A 465 -34.21 -48.96 -42.95
CA ALA A 465 -35.20 -49.85 -42.36
C ALA A 465 -36.50 -49.79 -43.18
#